data_805aedaec3ccc16d3359a66d4229b5ef
#
_entry.id   805aedaec3ccc16d3359a66d4229b5ef
#
_cell.length_a   1.000
_cell.length_b   1.000
_cell.length_c   1.000
_cell.angle_alpha   90.00
_cell.angle_beta   90.00
_cell.angle_gamma   90.00
#
_symmetry.space_group_name_H-M   'P 1'
#
loop_
_entity.id
_entity.type
_entity.pdbx_description
1 polymer ?
#
loop_
_entity_poly.entity_id
_entity_poly.type
_entity_poly.pdbx_seq_one_letter_code
_entity_poly.pdbx_strand_id
1 'polypeptide(L)'
;MRSHLLNDATAQSYRRSVTEGVERVAEKLAATRGPFTGVTPADLAPAIEAVDLDRPLGDSSAALDELESVYLRDAVYFHHPRYLAHLNCPVVIPAVLGEAVLSAVNSSLDTWDQSAGGTLIERKLIDWTNGRIGFGPAADGVFTSGGSQSNLQALLLAREEAKADALSKLRIFSSECSHFSVQKSAKLLGLGQDAVVSIPVDRNKRMQSVVLAAELAACRAEGLVPMAIVATAGTTDFGSIDPLPEIAALADEYGAWMHVDAAYGCGLLASRTRRHLLDGIERADSVTVDFHKSFFQPVSSSAILVRDGATLRHATYHADYLNPLRTVAEQIPNQVDKSLQTTRRFDALKLWMTLRVMGADGIGELFDEVCDLAAEGFDLLAADPRYDVVVAPQLSTLVYRYIPAGAASPEEIDRANLHARKALFASGEAVVAGTKVDGRQYLKFTLLNPETTAADIAAVLDLIAGHAEQYLGETLVHA
;
A
#
# COMPACT_ATOMS: atom_id res chain seq x y z
N MET A 1 -17.60 33.80 12.11
CA MET A 1 -16.99 32.61 12.73
C MET A 1 -17.95 31.42 12.81
N ARG A 2 -19.08 31.50 13.54
CA ARG A 2 -20.06 30.38 13.62
C ARG A 2 -20.67 29.96 12.29
N SER A 3 -20.71 30.87 11.30
CA SER A 3 -21.17 30.60 9.93
C SER A 3 -20.32 29.57 9.15
N HIS A 4 -19.14 29.19 9.66
CA HIS A 4 -18.27 28.16 9.08
C HIS A 4 -18.39 26.80 9.80
N LEU A 5 -19.21 26.70 10.85
CA LEU A 5 -19.50 25.41 11.46
C LEU A 5 -20.59 24.70 10.66
N LEU A 6 -20.36 23.42 10.33
CA LEU A 6 -21.36 22.61 9.63
C LEU A 6 -22.50 22.24 10.59
N ASN A 7 -23.70 22.75 10.28
CA ASN A 7 -24.93 22.49 11.00
C ASN A 7 -26.15 22.75 10.08
N ASP A 8 -27.37 22.66 10.62
CA ASP A 8 -28.63 22.87 9.90
C ASP A 8 -28.70 24.26 9.22
N ALA A 9 -28.29 25.32 9.93
CA ALA A 9 -28.34 26.70 9.41
C ALA A 9 -27.30 26.94 8.31
N THR A 10 -26.23 26.19 8.26
CA THR A 10 -25.10 26.35 7.30
C THR A 10 -25.05 25.28 6.21
N ALA A 11 -26.00 24.34 6.18
CA ALA A 11 -26.04 23.24 5.21
C ALA A 11 -25.99 23.70 3.74
N GLN A 12 -26.59 24.83 3.41
CA GLN A 12 -26.55 25.40 2.05
C GLN A 12 -25.18 25.99 1.71
N SER A 13 -24.47 26.57 2.68
CA SER A 13 -23.10 27.07 2.49
C SER A 13 -22.14 25.91 2.29
N TYR A 14 -22.27 24.84 3.11
CA TYR A 14 -21.53 23.58 2.91
C TYR A 14 -21.71 23.06 1.48
N ARG A 15 -22.97 22.92 1.02
CA ARG A 15 -23.24 22.44 -0.33
C ARG A 15 -22.53 23.26 -1.39
N ARG A 16 -22.64 24.60 -1.33
CA ARG A 16 -22.01 25.49 -2.31
C ARG A 16 -20.49 25.34 -2.34
N SER A 17 -19.83 25.45 -1.18
CA SER A 17 -18.37 25.41 -1.10
C SER A 17 -17.80 24.06 -1.54
N VAL A 18 -18.45 22.93 -1.16
CA VAL A 18 -17.99 21.61 -1.57
C VAL A 18 -18.24 21.36 -3.05
N THR A 19 -19.39 21.80 -3.60
CA THR A 19 -19.67 21.69 -5.04
C THR A 19 -18.63 22.46 -5.85
N GLU A 20 -18.32 23.71 -5.48
CA GLU A 20 -17.27 24.49 -6.15
C GLU A 20 -15.91 23.76 -6.12
N GLY A 21 -15.52 23.22 -4.97
CA GLY A 21 -14.27 22.45 -4.87
C GLY A 21 -14.26 21.20 -5.77
N VAL A 22 -15.40 20.48 -5.85
CA VAL A 22 -15.55 19.32 -6.74
C VAL A 22 -15.46 19.72 -8.21
N GLU A 23 -16.11 20.81 -8.61
CA GLU A 23 -16.08 21.34 -9.97
C GLU A 23 -14.64 21.69 -10.39
N ARG A 24 -13.89 22.42 -9.56
CA ARG A 24 -12.49 22.77 -9.83
C ARG A 24 -11.59 21.55 -9.97
N VAL A 25 -11.75 20.56 -9.10
CA VAL A 25 -10.99 19.29 -9.20
C VAL A 25 -11.35 18.53 -10.47
N ALA A 26 -12.63 18.46 -10.85
CA ALA A 26 -13.08 17.79 -12.07
C ALA A 26 -12.52 18.48 -13.33
N GLU A 27 -12.54 19.80 -13.38
CA GLU A 27 -11.93 20.59 -14.47
C GLU A 27 -10.41 20.33 -14.56
N LYS A 28 -9.73 20.29 -13.41
CA LYS A 28 -8.30 20.02 -13.35
C LYS A 28 -7.97 18.61 -13.84
N LEU A 29 -8.71 17.59 -13.40
CA LEU A 29 -8.53 16.21 -13.86
C LEU A 29 -8.70 16.10 -15.38
N ALA A 30 -9.74 16.75 -15.95
CA ALA A 30 -9.98 16.76 -17.39
C ALA A 30 -8.91 17.51 -18.19
N ALA A 31 -8.24 18.50 -17.59
CA ALA A 31 -7.20 19.30 -18.23
C ALA A 31 -5.77 18.74 -18.07
N THR A 32 -5.61 17.68 -17.27
CA THR A 32 -4.29 17.08 -16.96
C THR A 32 -3.68 16.47 -18.22
N ARG A 33 -2.45 16.89 -18.58
CA ARG A 33 -1.74 16.45 -19.79
C ARG A 33 -0.54 15.54 -19.50
N GLY A 34 -0.11 15.45 -18.26
CA GLY A 34 0.98 14.64 -17.79
C GLY A 34 0.78 14.25 -16.33
N PRO A 35 1.44 13.20 -15.84
CA PRO A 35 1.27 12.75 -14.45
C PRO A 35 1.85 13.70 -13.41
N PHE A 36 2.72 14.63 -13.82
CA PHE A 36 3.38 15.59 -12.95
C PHE A 36 3.89 16.79 -13.79
N THR A 37 4.15 17.93 -13.16
CA THR A 37 4.65 19.14 -13.85
C THR A 37 6.18 19.22 -13.87
N GLY A 38 6.89 18.37 -13.14
CA GLY A 38 8.35 18.46 -12.98
C GLY A 38 8.80 19.53 -11.97
N VAL A 39 7.87 20.20 -11.26
CA VAL A 39 8.20 21.22 -10.28
C VAL A 39 9.19 20.70 -9.23
N THR A 40 10.21 21.51 -8.91
CA THR A 40 11.16 21.16 -7.84
C THR A 40 10.71 21.71 -6.50
N PRO A 41 11.20 21.13 -5.37
CA PRO A 41 10.96 21.73 -4.05
C PRO A 41 11.40 23.19 -3.95
N ALA A 42 12.49 23.56 -4.62
CA ALA A 42 13.01 24.93 -4.61
C ALA A 42 12.08 25.92 -5.35
N ASP A 43 11.37 25.45 -6.37
CA ASP A 43 10.43 26.28 -7.12
C ASP A 43 9.09 26.46 -6.38
N LEU A 44 8.64 25.41 -5.66
CA LEU A 44 7.34 25.42 -4.99
C LEU A 44 7.40 25.99 -3.56
N ALA A 45 8.48 25.74 -2.82
CA ALA A 45 8.61 26.13 -1.41
C ALA A 45 8.34 27.63 -1.16
N PRO A 46 8.85 28.60 -2.00
CA PRO A 46 8.60 30.02 -1.75
C PRO A 46 7.12 30.42 -1.77
N ALA A 47 6.33 29.77 -2.64
CA ALA A 47 4.89 30.03 -2.72
C ALA A 47 4.15 29.56 -1.47
N ILE A 48 4.54 28.41 -0.91
CA ILE A 48 3.95 27.86 0.31
C ILE A 48 4.42 28.66 1.55
N GLU A 49 5.71 29.02 1.62
CA GLU A 49 6.27 29.80 2.72
C GLU A 49 5.71 31.22 2.79
N ALA A 50 5.26 31.78 1.67
CA ALA A 50 4.64 33.10 1.64
C ALA A 50 3.21 33.12 2.20
N VAL A 51 2.58 31.97 2.42
CA VAL A 51 1.22 31.86 2.99
C VAL A 51 1.26 32.21 4.47
N ASP A 52 0.54 33.27 4.85
CA ASP A 52 0.35 33.66 6.26
C ASP A 52 -0.93 33.01 6.81
N LEU A 53 -0.76 31.93 7.57
CA LEU A 53 -1.87 31.17 8.16
C LEU A 53 -2.67 31.94 9.23
N ASP A 54 -2.09 32.98 9.82
CA ASP A 54 -2.79 33.85 10.79
C ASP A 54 -3.65 34.92 10.10
N ARG A 55 -3.52 35.08 8.78
CA ARG A 55 -4.25 36.05 7.98
C ARG A 55 -5.25 35.34 7.07
N PRO A 56 -6.52 35.13 7.52
CA PRO A 56 -7.50 34.37 6.76
C PRO A 56 -7.92 35.11 5.49
N LEU A 57 -8.17 34.36 4.43
CA LEU A 57 -8.73 34.86 3.17
C LEU A 57 -10.24 35.20 3.30
N GLY A 58 -10.93 34.61 4.29
CA GLY A 58 -12.32 34.90 4.63
C GLY A 58 -13.37 34.27 3.72
N ASP A 59 -12.97 33.67 2.61
CA ASP A 59 -13.82 33.13 1.57
C ASP A 59 -13.26 31.79 1.03
N SER A 60 -14.14 30.80 0.83
CA SER A 60 -13.76 29.47 0.34
C SER A 60 -13.25 29.53 -1.10
N SER A 61 -13.79 30.40 -1.96
CA SER A 61 -13.34 30.54 -3.33
C SER A 61 -11.90 31.07 -3.40
N ALA A 62 -11.58 32.11 -2.62
CA ALA A 62 -10.22 32.64 -2.51
C ALA A 62 -9.23 31.58 -1.96
N ALA A 63 -9.66 30.73 -1.01
CA ALA A 63 -8.85 29.64 -0.52
C ALA A 63 -8.63 28.54 -1.59
N LEU A 64 -9.60 28.28 -2.45
CA LEU A 64 -9.45 27.36 -3.59
C LEU A 64 -8.52 27.94 -4.66
N ASP A 65 -8.51 29.25 -4.89
CA ASP A 65 -7.57 29.92 -5.80
C ASP A 65 -6.12 29.80 -5.29
N GLU A 66 -5.90 29.97 -3.98
CA GLU A 66 -4.61 29.72 -3.36
C GLU A 66 -4.21 28.26 -3.49
N LEU A 67 -5.14 27.32 -3.19
CA LEU A 67 -4.89 25.89 -3.26
C LEU A 67 -4.53 25.43 -4.70
N GLU A 68 -5.13 26.04 -5.73
CA GLU A 68 -4.76 25.77 -7.12
C GLU A 68 -3.27 26.07 -7.35
N SER A 69 -2.76 27.19 -6.82
CA SER A 69 -1.36 27.62 -7.03
C SER A 69 -0.34 26.85 -6.21
N VAL A 70 -0.69 26.39 -5.00
CA VAL A 70 0.26 25.74 -4.07
C VAL A 70 0.16 24.21 -4.07
N TYR A 71 -0.89 23.63 -4.66
CA TYR A 71 -1.10 22.19 -4.63
C TYR A 71 -1.65 21.62 -5.96
N LEU A 72 -2.85 22.00 -6.40
CA LEU A 72 -3.54 21.34 -7.52
C LEU A 72 -2.78 21.46 -8.83
N ARG A 73 -2.12 22.59 -9.09
CA ARG A 73 -1.32 22.80 -10.32
C ARG A 73 -0.21 21.76 -10.45
N ASP A 74 0.47 21.45 -9.35
CA ASP A 74 1.70 20.66 -9.31
C ASP A 74 1.51 19.31 -8.59
N ALA A 75 0.28 18.88 -8.35
CA ALA A 75 -0.01 17.57 -7.78
C ALA A 75 0.43 16.43 -8.72
N VAL A 76 0.77 15.29 -8.13
CA VAL A 76 1.02 14.06 -8.90
C VAL A 76 -0.31 13.37 -9.16
N TYR A 77 -0.67 13.22 -10.44
CA TYR A 77 -1.95 12.70 -10.87
C TYR A 77 -1.88 11.22 -11.24
N PHE A 78 -2.30 10.35 -10.32
CA PHE A 78 -2.24 8.89 -10.46
C PHE A 78 -3.21 8.33 -11.52
N HIS A 79 -4.24 9.11 -11.91
CA HIS A 79 -5.15 8.72 -12.98
C HIS A 79 -4.55 8.88 -14.38
N HIS A 80 -3.40 9.56 -14.51
CA HIS A 80 -2.74 9.72 -15.81
C HIS A 80 -2.09 8.41 -16.25
N PRO A 81 -2.31 7.91 -17.51
CA PRO A 81 -1.80 6.61 -17.97
C PRO A 81 -0.28 6.43 -17.89
N ARG A 82 0.50 7.51 -17.89
CA ARG A 82 1.97 7.48 -17.77
C ARG A 82 2.50 7.65 -16.33
N TYR A 83 1.62 7.51 -15.34
CA TYR A 83 2.06 7.31 -13.95
C TYR A 83 2.26 5.81 -13.72
N LEU A 84 3.52 5.35 -13.72
CA LEU A 84 3.89 3.93 -13.69
C LEU A 84 4.79 3.59 -12.48
N ALA A 85 4.84 4.45 -11.44
CA ALA A 85 5.93 4.42 -10.48
C ALA A 85 5.71 3.52 -9.25
N HIS A 86 4.67 3.80 -8.48
CA HIS A 86 4.47 3.25 -7.13
C HIS A 86 3.11 2.56 -7.01
N LEU A 87 2.82 2.00 -5.82
CA LEU A 87 1.55 1.36 -5.49
C LEU A 87 0.42 2.38 -5.24
N ASN A 88 0.38 3.43 -6.06
CA ASN A 88 -0.68 4.42 -6.08
C ASN A 88 -1.61 4.15 -7.27
N CYS A 89 -2.90 4.18 -7.03
CA CYS A 89 -3.92 3.89 -8.03
C CYS A 89 -4.79 5.13 -8.30
N PRO A 90 -5.44 5.23 -9.48
CA PRO A 90 -6.63 6.06 -9.61
C PRO A 90 -7.70 5.57 -8.65
N VAL A 91 -8.45 6.49 -8.05
CA VAL A 91 -9.47 6.13 -7.07
C VAL A 91 -10.83 5.97 -7.73
N VAL A 92 -11.63 5.01 -7.27
CA VAL A 92 -12.98 4.81 -7.79
C VAL A 92 -13.94 5.86 -7.23
N ILE A 93 -14.83 6.39 -8.08
CA ILE A 93 -15.78 7.47 -7.72
C ILE A 93 -16.65 7.12 -6.50
N PRO A 94 -17.19 5.89 -6.34
CA PRO A 94 -17.97 5.55 -5.16
C PRO A 94 -17.20 5.71 -3.84
N ALA A 95 -15.89 5.46 -3.84
CA ALA A 95 -15.06 5.66 -2.66
C ALA A 95 -14.87 7.14 -2.32
N VAL A 96 -14.73 8.01 -3.33
CA VAL A 96 -14.66 9.47 -3.14
C VAL A 96 -16.00 10.02 -2.60
N LEU A 97 -17.12 9.46 -3.05
CA LEU A 97 -18.42 9.79 -2.48
C LEU A 97 -18.49 9.39 -0.99
N GLY A 98 -18.01 8.19 -0.65
CA GLY A 98 -17.88 7.74 0.74
C GLY A 98 -17.02 8.68 1.58
N GLU A 99 -15.91 9.17 1.01
CA GLU A 99 -15.00 10.15 1.61
C GLU A 99 -15.71 11.47 1.96
N ALA A 100 -16.50 11.99 1.04
CA ALA A 100 -17.27 13.23 1.27
C ALA A 100 -18.31 13.06 2.41
N VAL A 101 -18.98 11.91 2.46
CA VAL A 101 -19.98 11.62 3.51
C VAL A 101 -19.31 11.47 4.88
N LEU A 102 -18.26 10.63 4.96
CA LEU A 102 -17.60 10.36 6.26
C LEU A 102 -16.95 11.61 6.85
N SER A 103 -16.43 12.51 6.00
CA SER A 103 -15.82 13.76 6.45
C SER A 103 -16.85 14.74 6.99
N ALA A 104 -18.06 14.79 6.39
CA ALA A 104 -19.14 15.68 6.83
C ALA A 104 -19.82 15.19 8.13
N VAL A 105 -20.02 13.87 8.27
CA VAL A 105 -20.64 13.28 9.48
C VAL A 105 -19.64 13.20 10.62
N ASN A 106 -18.36 12.97 10.31
CA ASN A 106 -17.23 12.97 11.26
C ASN A 106 -17.36 11.98 12.41
N SER A 107 -17.87 10.77 12.15
CA SER A 107 -17.94 9.69 13.14
C SER A 107 -16.56 9.24 13.60
N SER A 108 -16.41 8.96 14.90
CA SER A 108 -15.22 8.33 15.47
C SER A 108 -15.44 6.83 15.66
N LEU A 109 -14.62 5.99 15.01
CA LEU A 109 -14.69 4.54 15.08
C LEU A 109 -13.89 4.01 16.29
N ASP A 110 -14.26 4.47 17.49
CA ASP A 110 -13.72 3.98 18.76
C ASP A 110 -14.80 3.26 19.59
N THR A 111 -15.86 3.96 19.99
CA THR A 111 -16.95 3.35 20.77
C THR A 111 -18.28 3.42 20.03
N TRP A 112 -19.23 2.57 20.45
CA TRP A 112 -20.55 2.47 19.84
C TRP A 112 -21.32 3.79 19.82
N ASP A 113 -21.29 4.54 20.92
CA ASP A 113 -22.00 5.81 21.08
C ASP A 113 -21.44 6.95 20.22
N GLN A 114 -20.23 6.78 19.64
CA GLN A 114 -19.61 7.76 18.74
C GLN A 114 -19.72 7.37 17.27
N SER A 115 -20.05 6.12 16.95
CA SER A 115 -20.04 5.58 15.58
C SER A 115 -21.30 4.81 15.18
N ALA A 116 -22.03 4.25 16.13
CA ALA A 116 -23.27 3.49 15.88
C ALA A 116 -23.20 2.57 14.64
N GLY A 117 -23.96 2.86 13.58
CA GLY A 117 -23.95 2.11 12.32
C GLY A 117 -22.58 1.98 11.66
N GLY A 118 -21.68 2.93 11.87
CA GLY A 118 -20.29 2.86 11.37
C GLY A 118 -19.53 1.67 11.92
N THR A 119 -19.68 1.37 13.22
CA THR A 119 -19.12 0.17 13.84
C THR A 119 -19.59 -1.12 13.14
N LEU A 120 -20.88 -1.24 12.87
CA LEU A 120 -21.42 -2.46 12.24
C LEU A 120 -21.03 -2.57 10.77
N ILE A 121 -20.89 -1.46 10.06
CA ILE A 121 -20.38 -1.43 8.67
C ILE A 121 -18.94 -1.92 8.65
N GLU A 122 -18.06 -1.40 9.52
CA GLU A 122 -16.67 -1.85 9.58
C GLU A 122 -16.59 -3.35 9.90
N ARG A 123 -17.31 -3.83 10.90
CA ARG A 123 -17.36 -5.26 11.27
C ARG A 123 -17.83 -6.12 10.09
N LYS A 124 -18.88 -5.69 9.39
CA LYS A 124 -19.38 -6.41 8.20
C LYS A 124 -18.35 -6.52 7.08
N LEU A 125 -17.54 -5.48 6.87
CA LEU A 125 -16.45 -5.49 5.90
C LEU A 125 -15.27 -6.37 6.34
N ILE A 126 -14.98 -6.41 7.64
CA ILE A 126 -14.00 -7.34 8.21
C ILE A 126 -14.47 -8.79 7.99
N ASP A 127 -15.73 -9.11 8.33
CA ASP A 127 -16.30 -10.45 8.09
C ASP A 127 -16.25 -10.83 6.60
N TRP A 128 -16.59 -9.90 5.73
CA TRP A 128 -16.52 -10.11 4.29
C TRP A 128 -15.08 -10.39 3.83
N THR A 129 -14.10 -9.64 4.31
CA THR A 129 -12.69 -9.83 3.96
C THR A 129 -12.15 -11.15 4.50
N ASN A 130 -12.49 -11.50 5.76
CA ASN A 130 -12.16 -12.80 6.36
C ASN A 130 -12.71 -13.96 5.54
N GLY A 131 -13.94 -13.85 5.06
CA GLY A 131 -14.55 -14.84 4.16
C GLY A 131 -13.82 -14.97 2.83
N ARG A 132 -13.27 -13.86 2.26
CA ARG A 132 -12.46 -13.88 1.04
C ARG A 132 -11.09 -14.49 1.26
N ILE A 133 -10.49 -14.32 2.43
CA ILE A 133 -9.25 -14.98 2.82
C ILE A 133 -9.49 -16.50 2.99
N GLY A 134 -10.65 -16.91 3.45
CA GLY A 134 -10.98 -18.28 3.78
C GLY A 134 -10.86 -18.57 5.28
N PHE A 135 -10.88 -17.54 6.12
CA PHE A 135 -10.87 -17.69 7.57
C PHE A 135 -12.23 -18.21 8.10
N GLY A 136 -12.16 -18.95 9.19
CA GLY A 136 -13.34 -19.50 9.87
C GLY A 136 -14.10 -18.47 10.72
N PRO A 137 -15.17 -18.89 11.39
CA PRO A 137 -16.09 -18.00 12.13
C PRO A 137 -15.48 -17.37 13.40
N ALA A 138 -14.31 -17.83 13.86
CA ALA A 138 -13.58 -17.21 14.97
C ALA A 138 -12.76 -15.98 14.54
N ALA A 139 -12.66 -15.73 13.23
CA ALA A 139 -11.87 -14.64 12.70
C ALA A 139 -12.46 -13.28 13.03
N ASP A 140 -11.58 -12.28 13.15
CA ASP A 140 -11.95 -10.88 13.34
C ASP A 140 -10.87 -9.97 12.73
N GLY A 141 -10.95 -8.69 12.99
CA GLY A 141 -9.97 -7.70 12.49
C GLY A 141 -10.42 -6.28 12.79
N VAL A 142 -9.62 -5.35 12.29
CA VAL A 142 -9.90 -3.91 12.44
C VAL A 142 -9.26 -3.13 11.29
N PHE A 143 -9.93 -2.06 10.84
CA PHE A 143 -9.34 -1.13 9.90
C PHE A 143 -8.18 -0.35 10.55
N THR A 144 -7.17 -0.04 9.75
CA THR A 144 -5.96 0.68 10.14
C THR A 144 -5.64 1.80 9.15
N SER A 145 -4.67 2.64 9.47
CA SER A 145 -4.24 3.74 8.60
C SER A 145 -3.33 3.31 7.44
N GLY A 146 -2.88 2.05 7.41
CA GLY A 146 -2.00 1.54 6.36
C GLY A 146 -1.28 0.27 6.77
N GLY A 147 -0.71 -0.46 5.80
CA GLY A 147 -0.04 -1.74 6.00
C GLY A 147 1.07 -1.71 7.06
N SER A 148 1.78 -0.60 7.22
CA SER A 148 2.79 -0.47 8.28
C SER A 148 2.19 -0.57 9.68
N GLN A 149 1.01 0.00 9.92
CA GLN A 149 0.29 -0.14 11.19
C GLN A 149 -0.27 -1.55 11.35
N SER A 150 -0.82 -2.13 10.29
CA SER A 150 -1.33 -3.50 10.30
C SER A 150 -0.22 -4.49 10.62
N ASN A 151 0.95 -4.37 9.99
CA ASN A 151 2.13 -5.22 10.27
C ASN A 151 2.65 -5.03 11.70
N LEU A 152 2.66 -3.79 12.22
CA LEU A 152 3.04 -3.52 13.61
C LEU A 152 2.09 -4.23 14.58
N GLN A 153 0.78 -4.11 14.36
CA GLN A 153 -0.22 -4.77 15.20
C GLN A 153 -0.12 -6.30 15.10
N ALA A 154 0.05 -6.85 13.90
CA ALA A 154 0.24 -8.29 13.72
C ALA A 154 1.46 -8.83 14.50
N LEU A 155 2.59 -8.12 14.42
CA LEU A 155 3.80 -8.51 15.15
C LEU A 155 3.71 -8.27 16.66
N LEU A 156 2.91 -7.30 17.10
CA LEU A 156 2.52 -7.17 18.52
C LEU A 156 1.77 -8.41 18.99
N LEU A 157 0.74 -8.83 18.25
CA LEU A 157 -0.05 -10.02 18.60
C LEU A 157 0.84 -11.28 18.64
N ALA A 158 1.69 -11.45 17.63
CA ALA A 158 2.66 -12.56 17.57
C ALA A 158 3.60 -12.57 18.78
N ARG A 159 4.09 -11.39 19.20
CA ARG A 159 4.95 -11.27 20.38
C ARG A 159 4.24 -11.69 21.66
N GLU A 160 3.01 -11.26 21.85
CA GLU A 160 2.23 -11.56 23.05
C GLU A 160 1.76 -13.04 23.11
N GLU A 161 1.56 -13.67 21.94
CA GLU A 161 1.25 -15.10 21.87
C GLU A 161 2.51 -15.99 21.98
N ALA A 162 3.69 -15.43 21.73
CA ALA A 162 4.94 -16.19 21.80
C ALA A 162 5.28 -16.62 23.23
N LYS A 163 5.57 -17.90 23.39
CA LYS A 163 5.97 -18.48 24.68
C LYS A 163 7.49 -18.34 24.89
N ALA A 164 7.94 -17.12 25.23
CA ALA A 164 9.34 -16.84 25.53
C ALA A 164 9.50 -16.20 26.92
N ASP A 165 10.59 -16.53 27.59
CA ASP A 165 10.95 -15.97 28.90
C ASP A 165 11.64 -14.59 28.80
N ALA A 166 12.11 -14.23 27.59
CA ALA A 166 12.74 -12.94 27.33
C ALA A 166 12.53 -12.50 25.85
N LEU A 167 12.32 -11.19 25.64
CA LEU A 167 12.17 -10.62 24.30
C LEU A 167 13.41 -10.83 23.42
N SER A 168 14.59 -10.86 24.01
CA SER A 168 15.86 -11.10 23.30
C SER A 168 15.96 -12.48 22.61
N LYS A 169 15.12 -13.43 23.02
CA LYS A 169 15.06 -14.75 22.39
C LYS A 169 14.15 -14.81 21.16
N LEU A 170 13.27 -13.85 20.97
CA LEU A 170 12.30 -13.85 19.88
C LEU A 170 12.96 -13.55 18.53
N ARG A 171 12.57 -14.29 17.49
CA ARG A 171 13.03 -14.07 16.11
C ARG A 171 11.86 -13.99 15.16
N ILE A 172 11.99 -13.09 14.18
CA ILE A 172 11.07 -12.89 13.06
C ILE A 172 11.80 -13.32 11.80
N PHE A 173 11.18 -14.12 10.97
CA PHE A 173 11.73 -14.55 9.68
C PHE A 173 10.97 -13.86 8.56
N SER A 174 11.68 -13.20 7.66
CA SER A 174 11.07 -12.55 6.49
C SER A 174 12.01 -12.60 5.30
N SER A 175 11.49 -12.53 4.07
CA SER A 175 12.37 -12.49 2.91
C SER A 175 13.13 -11.16 2.82
N GLU A 176 14.29 -11.19 2.17
CA GLU A 176 15.05 -9.96 1.86
C GLU A 176 14.26 -8.94 1.01
N CYS A 177 13.21 -9.41 0.33
CA CYS A 177 12.28 -8.57 -0.44
C CYS A 177 11.04 -8.12 0.35
N SER A 178 10.91 -8.49 1.63
CA SER A 178 9.80 -8.05 2.49
C SER A 178 9.87 -6.55 2.75
N HIS A 179 8.70 -5.97 3.01
CA HIS A 179 8.62 -4.54 3.28
C HIS A 179 9.33 -4.17 4.59
N PHE A 180 10.08 -3.07 4.58
CA PHE A 180 10.88 -2.59 5.73
C PHE A 180 10.07 -2.32 7.02
N SER A 181 8.74 -2.32 6.95
CA SER A 181 7.87 -2.23 8.13
C SER A 181 8.10 -3.37 9.11
N VAL A 182 8.60 -4.53 8.67
CA VAL A 182 8.94 -5.67 9.54
C VAL A 182 10.08 -5.27 10.49
N GLN A 183 11.20 -4.76 9.95
CA GLN A 183 12.35 -4.28 10.75
C GLN A 183 11.96 -3.10 11.63
N LYS A 184 11.13 -2.19 11.10
CA LYS A 184 10.61 -1.05 11.86
C LYS A 184 9.74 -1.49 13.03
N SER A 185 8.87 -2.47 12.82
CA SER A 185 8.03 -3.04 13.87
C SER A 185 8.85 -3.77 14.93
N ALA A 186 9.84 -4.59 14.53
CA ALA A 186 10.75 -5.23 15.47
C ALA A 186 11.45 -4.23 16.40
N LYS A 187 11.92 -3.11 15.84
CA LYS A 187 12.52 -2.01 16.62
C LYS A 187 11.50 -1.39 17.57
N LEU A 188 10.29 -1.06 17.11
CA LEU A 188 9.25 -0.42 17.93
C LEU A 188 8.76 -1.35 19.07
N LEU A 189 8.73 -2.66 18.81
CA LEU A 189 8.34 -3.68 19.79
C LEU A 189 9.46 -4.06 20.79
N GLY A 190 10.64 -3.41 20.70
CA GLY A 190 11.74 -3.63 21.64
C GLY A 190 12.50 -4.96 21.42
N LEU A 191 12.34 -5.59 20.26
CA LEU A 191 12.97 -6.88 19.97
C LEU A 191 14.47 -6.77 19.61
N GLY A 192 14.93 -5.57 19.20
CA GLY A 192 16.29 -5.34 18.73
C GLY A 192 16.43 -5.55 17.20
N GLN A 193 17.58 -5.14 16.66
CA GLN A 193 17.84 -5.23 15.21
C GLN A 193 18.08 -6.66 14.75
N ASP A 194 18.69 -7.49 15.57
CA ASP A 194 19.04 -8.89 15.26
C ASP A 194 17.83 -9.83 15.37
N ALA A 195 16.66 -9.31 15.74
CA ALA A 195 15.45 -10.12 15.84
C ALA A 195 14.89 -10.55 14.48
N VAL A 196 15.20 -9.81 13.40
CA VAL A 196 14.72 -10.13 12.04
C VAL A 196 15.79 -10.88 11.29
N VAL A 197 15.49 -12.16 11.01
CA VAL A 197 16.32 -13.05 10.18
C VAL A 197 15.87 -12.89 8.73
N SER A 198 16.78 -12.44 7.87
CA SER A 198 16.52 -12.23 6.45
C SER A 198 16.72 -13.53 5.67
N ILE A 199 15.69 -13.99 4.99
CA ILE A 199 15.72 -15.20 4.17
C ILE A 199 15.94 -14.80 2.70
N PRO A 200 16.91 -15.37 2.00
CA PRO A 200 17.15 -15.10 0.60
C PRO A 200 15.97 -15.55 -0.28
N VAL A 201 15.88 -14.94 -1.46
CA VAL A 201 14.83 -15.25 -2.44
C VAL A 201 15.36 -16.16 -3.57
N ASP A 202 14.45 -16.85 -4.23
CA ASP A 202 14.72 -17.62 -5.44
C ASP A 202 14.84 -16.72 -6.69
N ARG A 203 15.07 -17.34 -7.86
CA ARG A 203 15.14 -16.62 -9.15
C ARG A 203 13.85 -15.85 -9.49
N ASN A 204 12.71 -16.25 -8.91
CA ASN A 204 11.42 -15.60 -9.08
C ASN A 204 11.16 -14.55 -7.98
N LYS A 205 12.18 -14.21 -7.19
CA LYS A 205 12.12 -13.23 -6.10
C LYS A 205 11.12 -13.61 -4.99
N ARG A 206 10.97 -14.92 -4.70
CA ARG A 206 10.13 -15.48 -3.64
C ARG A 206 11.02 -16.06 -2.54
N MET A 207 10.57 -15.99 -1.30
CA MET A 207 11.26 -16.57 -0.14
C MET A 207 11.64 -18.04 -0.39
N GLN A 208 12.88 -18.41 -0.13
CA GLN A 208 13.33 -19.79 -0.24
C GLN A 208 12.91 -20.61 0.99
N SER A 209 11.88 -21.43 0.87
CA SER A 209 11.32 -22.25 1.96
C SER A 209 12.33 -23.23 2.54
N VAL A 210 13.24 -23.75 1.73
CA VAL A 210 14.33 -24.65 2.20
C VAL A 210 15.29 -23.90 3.11
N VAL A 211 15.68 -22.67 2.80
CA VAL A 211 16.53 -21.85 3.64
C VAL A 211 15.80 -21.44 4.91
N LEU A 212 14.52 -21.05 4.78
CA LEU A 212 13.67 -20.75 5.94
C LEU A 212 13.64 -21.93 6.92
N ALA A 213 13.47 -23.17 6.44
CA ALA A 213 13.47 -24.36 7.28
C ALA A 213 14.81 -24.55 8.03
N ALA A 214 15.93 -24.31 7.36
CA ALA A 214 17.26 -24.40 7.97
C ALA A 214 17.46 -23.33 9.06
N GLU A 215 17.06 -22.10 8.81
CA GLU A 215 17.16 -20.99 9.76
C GLU A 215 16.23 -21.19 10.99
N LEU A 216 15.03 -21.72 10.79
CA LEU A 216 14.12 -22.08 11.89
C LEU A 216 14.71 -23.19 12.77
N ALA A 217 15.34 -24.21 12.16
CA ALA A 217 16.01 -25.28 12.90
C ALA A 217 17.21 -24.73 13.69
N ALA A 218 18.05 -23.89 13.09
CA ALA A 218 19.17 -23.24 13.75
C ALA A 218 18.71 -22.37 14.94
N CYS A 219 17.70 -21.54 14.74
CA CYS A 219 17.09 -20.72 15.79
C CYS A 219 16.68 -21.56 17.01
N ARG A 220 15.98 -22.68 16.77
CA ARG A 220 15.56 -23.59 17.84
C ARG A 220 16.75 -24.28 18.53
N ALA A 221 17.78 -24.67 17.78
CA ALA A 221 19.00 -25.31 18.31
C ALA A 221 19.81 -24.35 19.21
N GLU A 222 19.74 -23.05 18.94
CA GLU A 222 20.37 -21.99 19.75
C GLU A 222 19.53 -21.61 20.99
N GLY A 223 18.38 -22.25 21.22
CA GLY A 223 17.48 -21.92 22.32
C GLY A 223 16.71 -20.62 22.12
N LEU A 224 16.63 -20.14 20.88
CA LEU A 224 15.82 -19.01 20.48
C LEU A 224 14.40 -19.47 20.09
N VAL A 225 13.46 -18.53 20.01
CA VAL A 225 12.06 -18.79 19.75
C VAL A 225 11.63 -18.18 18.41
N PRO A 226 11.25 -19.01 17.44
CA PRO A 226 10.62 -18.50 16.22
C PRO A 226 9.28 -17.86 16.57
N MET A 227 9.26 -16.52 16.68
CA MET A 227 8.08 -15.74 17.04
C MET A 227 7.11 -15.66 15.88
N ALA A 228 7.61 -15.24 14.71
CA ALA A 228 6.79 -15.03 13.54
C ALA A 228 7.54 -15.32 12.25
N ILE A 229 6.82 -15.80 11.24
CA ILE A 229 7.23 -15.84 9.84
C ILE A 229 6.36 -14.87 9.08
N VAL A 230 6.96 -13.86 8.45
CA VAL A 230 6.28 -12.87 7.64
C VAL A 230 6.45 -13.24 6.17
N ALA A 231 5.43 -13.85 5.59
CA ALA A 231 5.33 -14.09 4.16
C ALA A 231 4.75 -12.86 3.46
N THR A 232 5.18 -12.58 2.25
CA THR A 232 4.68 -11.45 1.46
C THR A 232 3.86 -11.95 0.26
N ALA A 233 2.62 -11.53 0.17
CA ALA A 233 1.78 -11.77 -0.99
C ALA A 233 1.75 -10.51 -1.88
N GLY A 234 2.80 -10.36 -2.69
CA GLY A 234 3.06 -9.19 -3.51
C GLY A 234 4.14 -8.28 -2.90
N THR A 235 5.42 -8.61 -3.16
CA THR A 235 6.53 -7.75 -2.74
C THR A 235 6.48 -6.39 -3.44
N THR A 236 6.88 -5.32 -2.73
CA THR A 236 6.83 -3.95 -3.25
C THR A 236 7.66 -3.78 -4.53
N ASP A 237 8.81 -4.46 -4.62
CA ASP A 237 9.70 -4.29 -5.75
C ASP A 237 9.40 -5.20 -6.94
N PHE A 238 8.89 -6.41 -6.70
CA PHE A 238 8.73 -7.39 -7.78
C PHE A 238 7.29 -7.89 -7.97
N GLY A 239 6.39 -7.58 -7.03
CA GLY A 239 5.03 -8.16 -7.04
C GLY A 239 5.03 -9.67 -6.81
N SER A 240 6.15 -10.25 -6.36
CA SER A 240 6.28 -11.69 -6.14
C SER A 240 5.49 -12.14 -4.93
N ILE A 241 4.93 -13.35 -4.99
CA ILE A 241 4.18 -13.97 -3.90
C ILE A 241 5.01 -15.11 -3.34
N ASP A 242 5.31 -15.06 -2.05
CA ASP A 242 6.04 -16.10 -1.34
C ASP A 242 5.26 -17.44 -1.35
N PRO A 243 5.91 -18.59 -1.21
CA PRO A 243 5.28 -19.91 -1.25
C PRO A 243 4.46 -20.15 0.03
N LEU A 244 3.24 -19.57 0.09
CA LEU A 244 2.39 -19.56 1.29
C LEU A 244 2.11 -20.97 1.87
N PRO A 245 1.79 -22.02 1.06
CA PRO A 245 1.52 -23.33 1.60
C PRO A 245 2.73 -23.95 2.33
N GLU A 246 3.93 -23.81 1.78
CA GLU A 246 5.18 -24.32 2.37
C GLU A 246 5.53 -23.55 3.65
N ILE A 247 5.37 -22.22 3.63
CA ILE A 247 5.62 -21.37 4.79
C ILE A 247 4.63 -21.71 5.92
N ALA A 248 3.35 -21.94 5.59
CA ALA A 248 2.36 -22.34 6.55
C ALA A 248 2.68 -23.70 7.22
N ALA A 249 3.20 -24.66 6.44
CA ALA A 249 3.64 -25.95 6.99
C ALA A 249 4.79 -25.78 7.99
N LEU A 250 5.76 -24.92 7.67
CA LEU A 250 6.87 -24.61 8.57
C LEU A 250 6.41 -23.84 9.81
N ALA A 251 5.47 -22.90 9.66
CA ALA A 251 4.89 -22.18 10.79
C ALA A 251 4.21 -23.15 11.79
N ASP A 252 3.44 -24.09 11.28
CA ASP A 252 2.80 -25.14 12.09
C ASP A 252 3.85 -26.03 12.79
N GLU A 253 4.89 -26.49 12.07
CA GLU A 253 5.94 -27.36 12.61
C GLU A 253 6.73 -26.68 13.73
N TYR A 254 7.02 -25.40 13.57
CA TYR A 254 7.82 -24.65 14.53
C TYR A 254 6.99 -23.88 15.57
N GLY A 255 5.67 -23.90 15.46
CA GLY A 255 4.77 -23.15 16.34
C GLY A 255 4.98 -21.64 16.26
N ALA A 256 5.35 -21.15 15.09
CA ALA A 256 5.56 -19.73 14.82
C ALA A 256 4.27 -19.10 14.29
N TRP A 257 4.03 -17.83 14.65
CA TRP A 257 2.92 -17.06 14.09
C TRP A 257 3.17 -16.80 12.60
N MET A 258 2.26 -17.23 11.74
CA MET A 258 2.32 -16.89 10.31
C MET A 258 1.57 -15.59 10.05
N HIS A 259 2.29 -14.56 9.66
CA HIS A 259 1.73 -13.32 9.16
C HIS A 259 1.90 -13.22 7.66
N VAL A 260 0.82 -12.89 6.91
CA VAL A 260 0.90 -12.62 5.47
C VAL A 260 0.71 -11.12 5.22
N ASP A 261 1.76 -10.46 4.77
CA ASP A 261 1.67 -9.11 4.23
C ASP A 261 1.12 -9.16 2.80
N ALA A 262 -0.19 -9.02 2.68
CA ALA A 262 -0.90 -8.94 1.42
C ALA A 262 -1.31 -7.50 1.08
N ALA A 263 -0.60 -6.50 1.59
CA ALA A 263 -0.90 -5.09 1.36
C ALA A 263 -1.02 -4.75 -0.13
N TYR A 264 -0.19 -5.36 -0.98
CA TYR A 264 -0.29 -5.20 -2.43
C TYR A 264 -1.19 -6.27 -3.06
N GLY A 265 -0.97 -7.53 -2.77
CA GLY A 265 -1.65 -8.65 -3.43
C GLY A 265 -3.11 -8.85 -3.01
N CYS A 266 -3.64 -8.05 -2.07
CA CYS A 266 -5.01 -8.20 -1.60
C CYS A 266 -6.08 -8.05 -2.71
N GLY A 267 -5.78 -7.37 -3.83
CA GLY A 267 -6.67 -7.32 -5.01
C GLY A 267 -7.06 -8.70 -5.52
N LEU A 268 -6.18 -9.69 -5.38
CA LEU A 268 -6.45 -11.07 -5.73
C LEU A 268 -7.62 -11.69 -4.92
N LEU A 269 -7.94 -11.16 -3.74
CA LEU A 269 -9.10 -11.59 -2.94
C LEU A 269 -10.43 -11.32 -3.67
N ALA A 270 -10.44 -10.36 -4.59
CA ALA A 270 -11.61 -10.02 -5.42
C ALA A 270 -11.53 -10.64 -6.82
N SER A 271 -10.36 -11.08 -7.28
CA SER A 271 -10.15 -11.69 -8.59
C SER A 271 -10.84 -13.06 -8.71
N ARG A 272 -11.52 -13.28 -9.82
CA ARG A 272 -12.10 -14.59 -10.18
C ARG A 272 -11.10 -15.51 -10.87
N THR A 273 -10.09 -14.95 -11.52
CA THR A 273 -9.14 -15.67 -12.36
C THR A 273 -7.83 -15.98 -11.62
N ARG A 274 -7.40 -15.13 -10.69
CA ARG A 274 -6.08 -15.19 -10.05
C ARG A 274 -6.11 -15.42 -8.53
N ARG A 275 -7.31 -15.63 -7.93
CA ARG A 275 -7.43 -15.89 -6.48
C ARG A 275 -6.53 -17.05 -6.00
N HIS A 276 -6.33 -18.06 -6.85
CA HIS A 276 -5.50 -19.24 -6.55
C HIS A 276 -4.03 -18.91 -6.26
N LEU A 277 -3.52 -17.75 -6.69
CA LEU A 277 -2.17 -17.30 -6.35
C LEU A 277 -1.98 -17.04 -4.85
N LEU A 278 -3.07 -16.89 -4.10
CA LEU A 278 -3.06 -16.74 -2.65
C LEU A 278 -3.36 -18.06 -1.90
N ASP A 279 -3.32 -19.22 -2.56
CA ASP A 279 -3.57 -20.50 -1.88
C ASP A 279 -2.59 -20.68 -0.72
N GLY A 280 -3.11 -21.07 0.45
CA GLY A 280 -2.34 -21.13 1.70
C GLY A 280 -2.51 -19.91 2.62
N ILE A 281 -3.07 -18.80 2.12
CA ILE A 281 -3.29 -17.59 2.93
C ILE A 281 -4.28 -17.84 4.08
N GLU A 282 -5.23 -18.76 3.89
CA GLU A 282 -6.22 -19.17 4.89
C GLU A 282 -5.62 -19.85 6.13
N ARG A 283 -4.35 -20.27 6.03
CA ARG A 283 -3.60 -20.87 7.14
C ARG A 283 -2.87 -19.83 8.00
N ALA A 284 -2.78 -18.59 7.55
CA ALA A 284 -2.12 -17.51 8.28
C ALA A 284 -2.83 -17.24 9.62
N ASP A 285 -2.09 -16.81 10.64
CA ASP A 285 -2.65 -16.32 11.90
C ASP A 285 -3.14 -14.88 11.75
N SER A 286 -2.48 -14.10 10.89
CA SER A 286 -2.91 -12.73 10.54
C SER A 286 -2.56 -12.36 9.11
N VAL A 287 -3.34 -11.45 8.53
CA VAL A 287 -3.17 -10.92 7.18
C VAL A 287 -3.30 -9.41 7.20
N THR A 288 -2.36 -8.72 6.56
CA THR A 288 -2.47 -7.29 6.23
C THR A 288 -3.05 -7.11 4.83
N VAL A 289 -4.01 -6.19 4.67
CA VAL A 289 -4.56 -5.78 3.38
C VAL A 289 -4.57 -4.26 3.27
N ASP A 290 -4.16 -3.71 2.11
CA ASP A 290 -4.24 -2.27 1.82
C ASP A 290 -5.28 -2.03 0.71
N PHE A 291 -6.49 -1.68 1.09
CA PHE A 291 -7.55 -1.36 0.14
C PHE A 291 -7.21 -0.12 -0.71
N HIS A 292 -6.37 0.77 -0.20
CA HIS A 292 -5.89 1.96 -0.92
C HIS A 292 -4.79 1.68 -1.96
N LYS A 293 -4.47 0.41 -2.22
CA LYS A 293 -3.61 -0.04 -3.32
C LYS A 293 -4.47 -0.72 -4.39
N SER A 294 -4.53 -2.04 -4.36
CA SER A 294 -5.17 -2.86 -5.39
C SER A 294 -6.71 -2.96 -5.28
N PHE A 295 -7.35 -2.26 -4.35
CA PHE A 295 -8.81 -2.06 -4.30
C PHE A 295 -9.24 -0.65 -4.72
N PHE A 296 -8.31 0.16 -5.23
CA PHE A 296 -8.58 1.48 -5.81
C PHE A 296 -9.28 2.47 -4.85
N GLN A 297 -9.00 2.35 -3.54
CA GLN A 297 -9.57 3.24 -2.54
C GLN A 297 -8.68 4.47 -2.31
N PRO A 298 -9.24 5.62 -1.93
CA PRO A 298 -8.44 6.74 -1.42
C PRO A 298 -7.62 6.35 -0.18
N VAL A 299 -6.39 6.86 -0.08
CA VAL A 299 -5.56 6.77 1.14
C VAL A 299 -6.26 7.55 2.27
N SER A 300 -6.37 7.02 3.49
CA SER A 300 -5.89 5.74 3.94
C SER A 300 -7.04 4.73 4.03
N SER A 301 -6.80 3.47 3.67
CA SER A 301 -7.75 2.39 3.86
C SER A 301 -6.99 1.07 3.88
N SER A 302 -6.84 0.48 5.04
CA SER A 302 -6.12 -0.77 5.29
C SER A 302 -6.81 -1.55 6.40
N ALA A 303 -6.48 -2.82 6.57
CA ALA A 303 -6.95 -3.60 7.70
C ALA A 303 -5.93 -4.68 8.09
N ILE A 304 -5.96 -5.03 9.38
CA ILE A 304 -5.41 -6.28 9.90
C ILE A 304 -6.57 -7.25 10.13
N LEU A 305 -6.44 -8.45 9.61
CA LEU A 305 -7.34 -9.59 9.80
C LEU A 305 -6.60 -10.64 10.63
N VAL A 306 -7.30 -11.30 11.55
CA VAL A 306 -6.76 -12.37 12.39
C VAL A 306 -7.66 -13.60 12.31
N ARG A 307 -7.05 -14.79 12.22
CA ARG A 307 -7.77 -16.06 12.16
C ARG A 307 -8.51 -16.37 13.45
N ASP A 308 -7.96 -15.94 14.59
CA ASP A 308 -8.60 -16.01 15.91
C ASP A 308 -8.74 -14.61 16.51
N GLY A 309 -9.96 -14.08 16.52
CA GLY A 309 -10.31 -12.78 17.07
C GLY A 309 -9.97 -12.62 18.56
N ALA A 310 -9.86 -13.73 19.33
CA ALA A 310 -9.47 -13.65 20.73
C ALA A 310 -8.05 -13.07 20.92
N THR A 311 -7.19 -13.16 19.92
CA THR A 311 -5.82 -12.61 19.97
C THR A 311 -5.82 -11.09 20.02
N LEU A 312 -6.87 -10.42 19.52
CA LEU A 312 -6.99 -8.96 19.54
C LEU A 312 -7.04 -8.37 20.95
N ARG A 313 -7.29 -9.21 22.00
CA ARG A 313 -7.21 -8.82 23.42
C ARG A 313 -5.88 -8.15 23.78
N HIS A 314 -4.81 -8.48 23.07
CA HIS A 314 -3.47 -7.90 23.31
C HIS A 314 -3.36 -6.41 22.90
N ALA A 315 -4.30 -5.93 22.09
CA ALA A 315 -4.43 -4.50 21.77
C ALA A 315 -5.41 -3.77 22.70
N THR A 316 -6.14 -4.49 23.54
CA THR A 316 -7.20 -3.95 24.40
C THR A 316 -6.64 -3.25 25.63
N TYR A 317 -7.16 -2.07 25.92
CA TYR A 317 -7.02 -1.40 27.21
C TYR A 317 -8.36 -0.82 27.63
N HIS A 318 -8.79 -1.12 28.86
CA HIS A 318 -10.07 -0.60 29.39
C HIS A 318 -9.86 0.69 30.18
N ALA A 319 -10.58 1.73 29.80
CA ALA A 319 -10.63 3.00 30.50
C ALA A 319 -12.08 3.31 30.91
N ASP A 320 -12.31 3.68 32.17
CA ASP A 320 -13.66 3.90 32.70
C ASP A 320 -14.47 4.97 31.96
N TYR A 321 -13.79 5.95 31.38
CA TYR A 321 -14.43 7.04 30.64
C TYR A 321 -14.77 6.72 29.18
N LEU A 322 -14.22 5.62 28.62
CA LEU A 322 -14.32 5.32 27.18
C LEU A 322 -14.98 3.94 26.94
N ASN A 323 -14.32 2.85 27.37
CA ASN A 323 -14.74 1.48 27.15
C ASN A 323 -14.69 0.67 28.44
N PRO A 324 -15.49 1.03 29.46
CA PRO A 324 -15.48 0.35 30.76
C PRO A 324 -15.83 -1.14 30.60
N LEU A 325 -15.31 -2.00 31.48
CA LEU A 325 -15.52 -3.45 31.43
C LEU A 325 -16.98 -3.87 31.35
N ARG A 326 -17.93 -3.06 31.87
CA ARG A 326 -19.35 -3.31 31.76
C ARG A 326 -19.85 -3.41 30.31
N THR A 327 -19.24 -2.65 29.36
CA THR A 327 -19.65 -2.70 27.95
C THR A 327 -19.38 -4.06 27.32
N VAL A 328 -18.37 -4.80 27.80
CA VAL A 328 -18.09 -6.16 27.38
C VAL A 328 -19.21 -7.09 27.86
N ALA A 329 -19.66 -6.96 29.13
CA ALA A 329 -20.75 -7.75 29.67
C ALA A 329 -22.09 -7.46 28.98
N GLU A 330 -22.31 -6.23 28.55
CA GLU A 330 -23.47 -5.76 27.78
C GLU A 330 -23.38 -6.08 26.29
N GLN A 331 -22.29 -6.71 25.85
CA GLN A 331 -22.00 -7.03 24.43
C GLN A 331 -22.04 -5.82 23.49
N ILE A 332 -21.67 -4.63 23.98
CA ILE A 332 -21.58 -3.42 23.17
C ILE A 332 -20.32 -3.49 22.33
N PRO A 333 -20.40 -3.40 20.98
CA PRO A 333 -19.25 -3.56 20.11
C PRO A 333 -18.44 -2.25 20.03
N ASN A 334 -17.35 -2.16 20.77
CA ASN A 334 -16.39 -1.06 20.68
C ASN A 334 -15.20 -1.46 19.82
N GLN A 335 -14.85 -0.64 18.83
CA GLN A 335 -13.73 -0.92 17.93
C GLN A 335 -12.37 -0.59 18.58
N VAL A 336 -12.34 0.29 19.58
CA VAL A 336 -11.15 0.58 20.39
C VAL A 336 -10.58 -0.67 21.08
N ASP A 337 -11.44 -1.65 21.38
CA ASP A 337 -11.03 -2.91 22.02
C ASP A 337 -10.13 -3.78 21.13
N LYS A 338 -10.00 -3.45 19.83
CA LYS A 338 -9.24 -4.21 18.86
C LYS A 338 -8.11 -3.41 18.21
N SER A 339 -8.03 -2.13 18.48
CA SER A 339 -7.21 -1.16 17.73
C SER A 339 -6.06 -0.61 18.56
N LEU A 340 -4.90 -0.40 17.93
CA LEU A 340 -3.81 0.39 18.53
C LEU A 340 -4.17 1.88 18.66
N GLN A 341 -5.09 2.36 17.82
CA GLN A 341 -5.58 3.73 17.87
C GLN A 341 -6.89 3.79 18.65
N THR A 342 -7.07 4.82 19.45
CA THR A 342 -8.35 5.10 20.11
C THR A 342 -9.32 5.70 19.09
N THR A 343 -9.13 6.97 18.75
CA THR A 343 -9.94 7.66 17.75
C THR A 343 -9.51 7.23 16.34
N ARG A 344 -10.47 6.74 15.55
CA ARG A 344 -10.22 6.37 14.16
C ARG A 344 -11.25 6.98 13.23
N ARG A 345 -10.79 7.37 12.05
CA ARG A 345 -11.63 7.83 10.95
C ARG A 345 -12.44 6.67 10.38
N PHE A 346 -13.65 6.93 9.90
CA PHE A 346 -14.53 5.89 9.33
C PHE A 346 -14.13 5.51 7.89
N ASP A 347 -12.87 5.14 7.67
CA ASP A 347 -12.32 4.80 6.34
C ASP A 347 -13.00 3.58 5.69
N ALA A 348 -13.61 2.71 6.49
CA ALA A 348 -14.39 1.58 6.02
C ALA A 348 -15.58 1.98 5.11
N LEU A 349 -16.15 3.20 5.27
CA LEU A 349 -17.26 3.67 4.46
C LEU A 349 -16.90 3.76 2.97
N LYS A 350 -15.68 4.08 2.64
CA LYS A 350 -15.17 4.14 1.25
C LYS A 350 -15.34 2.78 0.57
N LEU A 351 -14.81 1.74 1.19
CA LEU A 351 -14.93 0.37 0.68
C LEU A 351 -16.38 -0.10 0.64
N TRP A 352 -17.18 0.24 1.66
CA TRP A 352 -18.61 -0.07 1.66
C TRP A 352 -19.31 0.50 0.43
N MET A 353 -19.10 1.79 0.14
CA MET A 353 -19.70 2.45 -1.03
C MET A 353 -19.24 1.78 -2.34
N THR A 354 -17.96 1.46 -2.44
CA THR A 354 -17.39 0.79 -3.61
C THR A 354 -18.04 -0.57 -3.83
N LEU A 355 -18.10 -1.42 -2.81
CA LEU A 355 -18.72 -2.74 -2.91
C LEU A 355 -20.23 -2.68 -3.20
N ARG A 356 -20.92 -1.65 -2.70
CA ARG A 356 -22.37 -1.49 -2.96
C ARG A 356 -22.67 -1.00 -4.37
N VAL A 357 -21.75 -0.28 -5.00
CA VAL A 357 -21.93 0.25 -6.38
C VAL A 357 -21.33 -0.67 -7.42
N MET A 358 -20.09 -1.15 -7.22
CA MET A 358 -19.33 -1.92 -8.22
C MET A 358 -19.34 -3.43 -7.94
N GLY A 359 -19.56 -3.83 -6.70
CA GLY A 359 -19.37 -5.22 -6.27
C GLY A 359 -17.90 -5.60 -6.14
N ALA A 360 -17.65 -6.80 -5.64
CA ALA A 360 -16.29 -7.34 -5.55
C ALA A 360 -15.72 -7.68 -6.93
N ASP A 361 -16.56 -8.19 -7.83
CA ASP A 361 -16.14 -8.60 -9.17
C ASP A 361 -15.61 -7.42 -9.98
N GLY A 362 -16.27 -6.25 -9.91
CA GLY A 362 -15.79 -5.05 -10.61
C GLY A 362 -14.41 -4.57 -10.12
N ILE A 363 -14.11 -4.74 -8.82
CA ILE A 363 -12.78 -4.46 -8.29
C ILE A 363 -11.77 -5.50 -8.80
N GLY A 364 -12.17 -6.78 -8.78
CA GLY A 364 -11.33 -7.89 -9.24
C GLY A 364 -10.98 -7.77 -10.71
N GLU A 365 -11.94 -7.39 -11.55
CA GLU A 365 -11.75 -7.15 -12.99
C GLU A 365 -10.71 -6.05 -13.24
N LEU A 366 -10.82 -4.89 -12.56
CA LEU A 366 -9.82 -3.82 -12.67
C LEU A 366 -8.41 -4.27 -12.26
N PHE A 367 -8.30 -5.12 -11.23
CA PHE A 367 -7.00 -5.63 -10.81
C PHE A 367 -6.47 -6.71 -11.76
N ASP A 368 -7.34 -7.55 -12.32
CA ASP A 368 -6.97 -8.51 -13.34
C ASP A 368 -6.46 -7.82 -14.62
N GLU A 369 -7.11 -6.74 -15.07
CA GLU A 369 -6.69 -5.93 -16.23
C GLU A 369 -5.26 -5.38 -16.07
N VAL A 370 -4.91 -4.83 -14.91
CA VAL A 370 -3.54 -4.32 -14.71
C VAL A 370 -2.50 -5.44 -14.59
N CYS A 371 -2.90 -6.64 -14.15
CA CYS A 371 -2.02 -7.82 -14.18
C CYS A 371 -1.82 -8.34 -15.61
N ASP A 372 -2.87 -8.31 -16.46
CA ASP A 372 -2.77 -8.65 -17.88
C ASP A 372 -1.87 -7.64 -18.61
N LEU A 373 -2.06 -6.35 -18.35
CA LEU A 373 -1.20 -5.29 -18.89
C LEU A 373 0.28 -5.48 -18.48
N ALA A 374 0.55 -5.97 -17.27
CA ALA A 374 1.91 -6.26 -16.86
C ALA A 374 2.52 -7.44 -17.65
N ALA A 375 1.72 -8.45 -17.99
CA ALA A 375 2.17 -9.54 -18.85
C ALA A 375 2.50 -9.03 -20.25
N GLU A 376 1.64 -8.19 -20.85
CA GLU A 376 1.91 -7.54 -22.13
C GLU A 376 3.18 -6.65 -22.07
N GLY A 377 3.34 -5.88 -21.00
CA GLY A 377 4.53 -5.05 -20.78
C GLY A 377 5.82 -5.88 -20.63
N PHE A 378 5.71 -7.08 -20.03
CA PHE A 378 6.83 -8.01 -19.96
C PHE A 378 7.22 -8.51 -21.36
N ASP A 379 6.26 -8.86 -22.19
CA ASP A 379 6.51 -9.30 -23.57
C ASP A 379 7.16 -8.19 -24.40
N LEU A 380 6.73 -6.93 -24.24
CA LEU A 380 7.36 -5.77 -24.88
C LEU A 380 8.83 -5.63 -24.45
N LEU A 381 9.12 -5.71 -23.15
CA LEU A 381 10.48 -5.62 -22.61
C LEU A 381 11.37 -6.78 -23.07
N ALA A 382 10.84 -8.00 -23.08
CA ALA A 382 11.57 -9.21 -23.47
C ALA A 382 11.87 -9.24 -24.97
N ALA A 383 11.06 -8.60 -25.81
CA ALA A 383 11.26 -8.49 -27.26
C ALA A 383 12.21 -7.35 -27.64
N ASP A 384 12.47 -6.38 -26.76
CA ASP A 384 13.29 -5.21 -27.04
C ASP A 384 14.73 -5.43 -26.54
N PRO A 385 15.74 -5.54 -27.43
CA PRO A 385 17.13 -5.79 -27.04
C PRO A 385 17.78 -4.65 -26.24
N ARG A 386 17.12 -3.48 -26.17
CA ARG A 386 17.57 -2.35 -25.33
C ARG A 386 17.31 -2.56 -23.84
N TYR A 387 16.58 -3.60 -23.46
CA TYR A 387 16.15 -3.82 -22.08
C TYR A 387 16.54 -5.19 -21.55
N ASP A 388 16.88 -5.24 -20.26
CA ASP A 388 17.08 -6.43 -19.46
C ASP A 388 15.99 -6.47 -18.39
N VAL A 389 15.11 -7.46 -18.44
CA VAL A 389 13.97 -7.65 -17.51
C VAL A 389 14.29 -8.75 -16.52
N VAL A 390 14.05 -8.49 -15.23
CA VAL A 390 14.51 -9.36 -14.13
C VAL A 390 13.71 -10.66 -14.02
N VAL A 391 12.36 -10.56 -14.06
CA VAL A 391 11.46 -11.69 -13.83
C VAL A 391 10.09 -11.42 -14.42
N ALA A 392 9.41 -12.47 -14.88
CA ALA A 392 8.02 -12.37 -15.31
C ALA A 392 7.10 -11.99 -14.14
N PRO A 393 6.14 -11.07 -14.33
CA PRO A 393 5.29 -10.57 -13.24
C PRO A 393 4.30 -11.63 -12.76
N GLN A 394 4.10 -11.72 -11.44
CA GLN A 394 2.97 -12.45 -10.84
C GLN A 394 1.77 -11.53 -10.57
N LEU A 395 2.04 -10.25 -10.32
CA LEU A 395 1.07 -9.16 -10.20
C LEU A 395 1.34 -8.12 -11.28
N SER A 396 1.22 -6.84 -10.97
CA SER A 396 1.32 -5.75 -11.92
C SER A 396 2.64 -4.96 -11.85
N THR A 397 3.76 -5.62 -11.49
CA THR A 397 5.08 -4.97 -11.34
C THR A 397 6.09 -5.55 -12.31
N LEU A 398 6.84 -4.67 -13.00
CA LEU A 398 7.93 -4.99 -13.92
C LEU A 398 9.22 -4.33 -13.44
N VAL A 399 10.31 -5.09 -13.32
CA VAL A 399 11.65 -4.59 -12.97
C VAL A 399 12.59 -4.86 -14.12
N TYR A 400 13.19 -3.79 -14.62
CA TYR A 400 13.99 -3.84 -15.84
C TYR A 400 15.05 -2.74 -15.83
N ARG A 401 16.01 -2.77 -16.75
CA ARG A 401 16.97 -1.69 -16.99
C ARG A 401 17.26 -1.53 -18.48
N TYR A 402 17.56 -0.32 -18.86
CA TYR A 402 18.09 -0.02 -20.19
C TYR A 402 19.53 -0.51 -20.31
N ILE A 403 19.85 -1.15 -21.44
CA ILE A 403 21.17 -1.65 -21.82
C ILE A 403 21.55 -1.03 -23.17
N PRO A 404 22.66 -0.27 -23.29
CA PRO A 404 23.11 0.30 -24.55
C PRO A 404 23.60 -0.78 -25.52
N ALA A 405 23.42 -0.54 -26.83
CA ALA A 405 23.95 -1.43 -27.87
C ALA A 405 25.49 -1.40 -27.96
N GLY A 406 26.14 -0.33 -27.51
CA GLY A 406 27.59 -0.17 -27.47
C GLY A 406 28.22 -0.64 -26.16
N ALA A 407 29.55 -0.69 -26.12
CA ALA A 407 30.28 -1.02 -24.90
C ALA A 407 30.10 0.10 -23.85
N ALA A 408 29.59 -0.26 -22.67
CA ALA A 408 29.49 0.62 -21.51
C ALA A 408 29.80 -0.21 -20.25
N SER A 409 30.43 0.42 -19.27
CA SER A 409 30.64 -0.21 -17.96
C SER A 409 29.33 -0.37 -17.20
N PRO A 410 29.25 -1.33 -16.28
CA PRO A 410 28.07 -1.47 -15.42
C PRO A 410 27.69 -0.18 -14.69
N GLU A 411 28.67 0.60 -14.28
CA GLU A 411 28.50 1.89 -13.59
C GLU A 411 27.93 2.97 -14.50
N GLU A 412 28.29 2.98 -15.78
CA GLU A 412 27.72 3.89 -16.80
C GLU A 412 26.27 3.53 -17.08
N ILE A 413 25.96 2.24 -17.19
CA ILE A 413 24.58 1.75 -17.35
C ILE A 413 23.73 2.17 -16.16
N ASP A 414 24.23 2.00 -14.91
CA ASP A 414 23.54 2.43 -13.70
C ASP A 414 23.23 3.92 -13.71
N ARG A 415 24.23 4.76 -14.09
CA ARG A 415 24.06 6.23 -14.20
C ARG A 415 23.08 6.62 -15.28
N ALA A 416 23.12 5.96 -16.43
CA ALA A 416 22.21 6.23 -17.55
C ALA A 416 20.74 5.94 -17.15
N ASN A 417 20.48 4.81 -16.50
CA ASN A 417 19.13 4.48 -15.99
C ASN A 417 18.66 5.47 -14.93
N LEU A 418 19.52 5.86 -14.00
CA LEU A 418 19.19 6.86 -12.98
C LEU A 418 18.93 8.25 -13.63
N HIS A 419 19.71 8.62 -14.64
CA HIS A 419 19.52 9.86 -15.39
C HIS A 419 18.18 9.86 -16.11
N ALA A 420 17.88 8.83 -16.89
CA ALA A 420 16.63 8.70 -17.63
C ALA A 420 15.40 8.84 -16.71
N ARG A 421 15.42 8.16 -15.56
CA ARG A 421 14.35 8.29 -14.55
C ARG A 421 14.20 9.74 -14.06
N LYS A 422 15.31 10.42 -13.76
CA LYS A 422 15.27 11.82 -13.29
C LYS A 422 14.81 12.79 -14.38
N ALA A 423 15.24 12.58 -15.62
CA ALA A 423 14.84 13.40 -16.76
C ALA A 423 13.34 13.29 -17.03
N LEU A 424 12.78 12.07 -17.02
CA LEU A 424 11.35 11.84 -17.15
C LEU A 424 10.53 12.53 -16.04
N PHE A 425 11.00 12.45 -14.81
CA PHE A 425 10.32 13.11 -13.69
C PHE A 425 10.37 14.65 -13.83
N ALA A 426 11.51 15.19 -14.26
CA ALA A 426 11.70 16.63 -14.45
C ALA A 426 10.91 17.17 -15.65
N SER A 427 10.78 16.39 -16.73
CA SER A 427 9.97 16.80 -17.91
C SER A 427 8.47 16.68 -17.67
N GLY A 428 8.06 15.86 -16.69
CA GLY A 428 6.64 15.56 -16.42
C GLY A 428 5.98 14.62 -17.44
N GLU A 429 6.75 14.07 -18.38
CA GLU A 429 6.21 13.19 -19.44
C GLU A 429 5.77 11.83 -18.91
N ALA A 430 6.47 11.32 -17.91
CA ALA A 430 6.13 10.08 -17.20
C ALA A 430 6.73 10.06 -15.80
N VAL A 431 6.16 9.27 -14.90
CA VAL A 431 6.71 8.99 -13.57
C VAL A 431 7.04 7.51 -13.47
N VAL A 432 8.33 7.20 -13.27
CA VAL A 432 8.88 5.85 -13.21
C VAL A 432 9.64 5.67 -11.91
N ALA A 433 9.48 4.53 -11.23
CA ALA A 433 10.24 4.20 -10.04
C ALA A 433 11.59 3.57 -10.37
N GLY A 434 12.41 3.40 -9.35
CA GLY A 434 13.69 2.70 -9.43
C GLY A 434 13.90 1.79 -8.23
N THR A 435 14.68 0.73 -8.42
CA THR A 435 15.11 -0.18 -7.37
C THR A 435 16.55 -0.65 -7.62
N LYS A 436 17.08 -1.46 -6.71
CA LYS A 436 18.37 -2.13 -6.90
C LYS A 436 18.18 -3.64 -6.94
N VAL A 437 18.84 -4.28 -7.90
CA VAL A 437 18.94 -5.72 -8.01
C VAL A 437 20.43 -6.09 -8.01
N ASP A 438 20.85 -6.90 -7.06
CA ASP A 438 22.26 -7.32 -6.88
C ASP A 438 23.24 -6.14 -6.90
N GLY A 439 22.85 -5.03 -6.24
CA GLY A 439 23.61 -3.79 -6.13
C GLY A 439 23.58 -2.89 -7.36
N ARG A 440 22.95 -3.29 -8.46
CA ARG A 440 22.82 -2.55 -9.72
C ARG A 440 21.53 -1.74 -9.77
N GLN A 441 21.54 -0.61 -10.49
CA GLN A 441 20.37 0.26 -10.68
C GLN A 441 19.43 -0.33 -11.73
N TYR A 442 18.18 -0.51 -11.34
CA TYR A 442 17.05 -0.91 -12.20
C TYR A 442 15.94 0.14 -12.15
N LEU A 443 15.10 0.12 -13.16
CA LEU A 443 13.84 0.84 -13.23
C LEU A 443 12.68 -0.09 -12.89
N LYS A 444 11.56 0.50 -12.51
CA LYS A 444 10.39 -0.27 -12.10
C LYS A 444 9.11 0.40 -12.57
N PHE A 445 8.24 -0.37 -13.22
CA PHE A 445 6.85 -0.05 -13.38
C PHE A 445 6.02 -0.78 -12.32
N THR A 446 5.07 -0.08 -11.75
CA THR A 446 3.99 -0.66 -10.95
C THR A 446 2.67 -0.19 -11.56
N LEU A 447 2.02 -1.10 -12.28
CA LEU A 447 0.85 -0.81 -13.08
C LEU A 447 -0.40 -0.98 -12.21
N LEU A 448 -0.99 0.12 -11.75
CA LEU A 448 -2.24 0.13 -11.00
C LEU A 448 -3.29 1.07 -11.63
N ASN A 449 -3.06 1.51 -12.86
CA ASN A 449 -4.03 2.29 -13.61
C ASN A 449 -4.58 1.47 -14.78
N PRO A 450 -5.85 1.05 -14.75
CA PRO A 450 -6.47 0.29 -15.84
C PRO A 450 -6.59 1.07 -17.17
N GLU A 451 -6.47 2.40 -17.13
CA GLU A 451 -6.46 3.24 -18.35
C GLU A 451 -5.09 3.28 -19.04
N THR A 452 -4.04 2.74 -18.41
CA THR A 452 -2.72 2.60 -19.04
C THR A 452 -2.78 1.50 -20.11
N THR A 453 -2.19 1.76 -21.27
CA THR A 453 -2.14 0.83 -22.39
C THR A 453 -0.74 0.31 -22.68
N ALA A 454 -0.62 -0.78 -23.44
CA ALA A 454 0.68 -1.26 -23.94
C ALA A 454 1.40 -0.21 -24.80
N ALA A 455 0.65 0.64 -25.52
CA ALA A 455 1.21 1.76 -26.29
C ALA A 455 1.80 2.83 -25.36
N ASP A 456 1.21 3.12 -24.21
CA ASP A 456 1.79 4.03 -23.21
C ASP A 456 3.08 3.46 -22.63
N ILE A 457 3.11 2.16 -22.33
CA ILE A 457 4.32 1.45 -21.87
C ILE A 457 5.42 1.59 -22.92
N ALA A 458 5.15 1.25 -24.18
CA ALA A 458 6.12 1.36 -25.29
C ALA A 458 6.66 2.79 -25.45
N ALA A 459 5.77 3.79 -25.42
CA ALA A 459 6.17 5.19 -25.51
C ALA A 459 7.09 5.62 -24.34
N VAL A 460 6.82 5.17 -23.12
CA VAL A 460 7.68 5.48 -21.96
C VAL A 460 9.02 4.74 -22.05
N LEU A 461 9.05 3.52 -22.57
CA LEU A 461 10.30 2.80 -22.85
C LEU A 461 11.16 3.55 -23.87
N ASP A 462 10.58 4.08 -24.95
CA ASP A 462 11.30 4.89 -25.93
C ASP A 462 11.87 6.18 -25.32
N LEU A 463 11.11 6.85 -24.47
CA LEU A 463 11.59 8.03 -23.72
C LEU A 463 12.77 7.68 -22.79
N ILE A 464 12.70 6.55 -22.08
CA ILE A 464 13.78 6.06 -21.21
C ILE A 464 15.04 5.82 -22.05
N ALA A 465 14.92 5.10 -23.17
CA ALA A 465 16.04 4.82 -24.07
C ALA A 465 16.67 6.13 -24.59
N GLY A 466 15.85 7.09 -25.08
CA GLY A 466 16.32 8.38 -25.59
C GLY A 466 17.11 9.18 -24.55
N HIS A 467 16.60 9.29 -23.31
CA HIS A 467 17.32 9.98 -22.24
C HIS A 467 18.60 9.25 -21.80
N ALA A 468 18.59 7.92 -21.79
CA ALA A 468 19.76 7.13 -21.44
C ALA A 468 20.86 7.24 -22.52
N GLU A 469 20.50 7.19 -23.81
CA GLU A 469 21.40 7.34 -24.95
C GLU A 469 22.01 8.75 -25.00
N GLN A 470 21.20 9.80 -24.79
CA GLN A 470 21.68 11.15 -24.69
C GLN A 470 22.76 11.30 -23.61
N TYR A 471 22.49 10.79 -22.39
CA TYR A 471 23.44 10.82 -21.29
C TYR A 471 24.78 10.14 -21.66
N LEU A 472 24.72 8.95 -22.25
CA LEU A 472 25.91 8.18 -22.63
C LEU A 472 26.69 8.90 -23.76
N GLY A 473 25.99 9.50 -24.74
CA GLY A 473 26.60 10.28 -25.81
C GLY A 473 27.34 11.54 -25.31
N GLU A 474 26.74 12.28 -24.38
CA GLU A 474 27.37 13.46 -23.77
C GLU A 474 28.61 13.08 -22.92
N THR A 475 28.55 11.94 -22.20
CA THR A 475 29.68 11.45 -21.39
C THR A 475 30.89 11.08 -22.26
N LEU A 476 30.67 10.50 -23.45
CA LEU A 476 31.72 10.11 -24.37
C LEU A 476 32.39 11.32 -25.06
N VAL A 477 31.70 12.45 -25.17
CA VAL A 477 32.26 13.70 -25.76
C VAL A 477 33.18 14.44 -24.76
N HIS A 478 33.00 14.19 -23.45
CA HIS A 478 33.74 14.86 -22.37
C HIS A 478 34.83 13.99 -21.73
N ALA A 479 34.97 12.70 -22.13
CA ALA A 479 36.01 11.77 -21.71
C ALA A 479 37.17 11.70 -22.72
#